data_fd02c65508a17fa9e43d90b6be54fc0a
#
_entry.id   fd02c65508a17fa9e43d90b6be54fc0a
#
_cell.length_a   1.000
_cell.length_b   1.000
_cell.length_c   1.000
_cell.angle_alpha   90.00
_cell.angle_beta   90.00
_cell.angle_gamma   90.00
#
_symmetry.space_group_name_H-M   'P 1'
#
loop_
_entity.id
_entity.type
_entity.pdbx_description
1 polymer ?
#
loop_
_entity_poly.entity_id
_entity_poly.type
_entity_poly.pdbx_seq_one_letter_code
_entity_poly.pdbx_strand_id
1 'polypeptide(L)'
;LNGWKLNKKVSYEQLPELEKYILHRLWNLNDEVKKMFNEFNFSKAFQIILNFCNIELSAFFFDIRKDSLYCDSSNSLSVNSTKTIMSLLFENLIRWLSPIIPFTTEEAWQLWKEEIDDGGALSCHLLTNQELPSNWNDKKLETNWKQILELRDAFLFFHEKMRNAKHIKSTMEADVYFFFKEKKLKHIADLVDLSEILICSNVSI
;
A
#
# COMPACT_ATOMS: atom_id res chain seq x y z
N LEU A 1 -6.51 -13.54 -1.77
CA LEU A 1 -7.63 -12.90 -2.50
C LEU A 1 -8.94 -13.70 -2.44
N ASN A 2 -8.90 -14.93 -1.99
CA ASN A 2 -10.01 -15.84 -1.67
C ASN A 2 -11.32 -15.56 -2.44
N GLY A 3 -11.47 -16.13 -3.64
CA GLY A 3 -12.67 -16.01 -4.48
C GLY A 3 -12.89 -14.64 -5.14
N TRP A 4 -11.98 -13.68 -4.99
CA TRP A 4 -12.04 -12.42 -5.72
C TRP A 4 -11.61 -12.63 -7.17
N LYS A 5 -12.31 -12.02 -8.09
CA LYS A 5 -12.08 -12.18 -9.53
C LYS A 5 -11.59 -10.88 -10.16
N LEU A 6 -10.77 -10.99 -11.21
CA LEU A 6 -10.20 -9.85 -11.95
C LEU A 6 -11.26 -8.88 -12.52
N ASN A 7 -12.46 -9.35 -12.80
CA ASN A 7 -13.56 -8.49 -13.27
C ASN A 7 -14.07 -7.51 -12.20
N LYS A 8 -13.65 -7.66 -10.96
CA LYS A 8 -13.90 -6.74 -9.83
C LYS A 8 -12.78 -5.71 -9.64
N LYS A 9 -11.76 -5.69 -10.50
CA LYS A 9 -10.71 -4.64 -10.44
C LYS A 9 -11.36 -3.26 -10.55
N VAL A 10 -10.93 -2.37 -9.66
CA VAL A 10 -11.36 -0.97 -9.62
C VAL A 10 -10.44 -0.16 -10.52
N SER A 11 -10.99 0.74 -11.34
CA SER A 11 -10.18 1.63 -12.19
C SER A 11 -9.42 2.65 -11.36
N TYR A 12 -8.28 3.13 -11.87
CA TYR A 12 -7.41 4.08 -11.14
C TYR A 12 -8.17 5.32 -10.66
N GLU A 13 -9.08 5.84 -11.49
CA GLU A 13 -9.86 7.05 -11.19
C GLU A 13 -10.80 6.87 -10.01
N GLN A 14 -11.30 5.66 -9.79
CA GLN A 14 -12.22 5.30 -8.71
C GLN A 14 -11.51 4.85 -7.43
N LEU A 15 -10.20 4.63 -7.48
CA LEU A 15 -9.43 4.24 -6.30
C LEU A 15 -9.45 5.36 -5.25
N PRO A 16 -9.55 5.02 -3.95
CA PRO A 16 -9.30 5.97 -2.87
C PRO A 16 -7.86 6.50 -2.89
N GLU A 17 -7.63 7.62 -2.19
CA GLU A 17 -6.34 8.31 -2.20
C GLU A 17 -5.17 7.46 -1.65
N LEU A 18 -5.42 6.61 -0.64
CA LEU A 18 -4.40 5.70 -0.10
C LEU A 18 -3.93 4.70 -1.15
N GLU A 19 -4.86 4.09 -1.89
CA GLU A 19 -4.57 3.14 -2.96
C GLU A 19 -3.78 3.79 -4.10
N LYS A 20 -4.16 5.00 -4.51
CA LYS A 20 -3.41 5.78 -5.51
C LYS A 20 -1.99 6.08 -5.03
N TYR A 21 -1.83 6.43 -3.74
CA TYR A 21 -0.52 6.65 -3.16
C TYR A 21 0.35 5.40 -3.20
N ILE A 22 -0.18 4.23 -2.86
CA ILE A 22 0.59 2.97 -2.95
C ILE A 22 0.99 2.66 -4.40
N LEU A 23 0.13 2.93 -5.39
CA LEU A 23 0.49 2.78 -6.80
C LEU A 23 1.60 3.76 -7.22
N HIS A 24 1.55 5.00 -6.74
CA HIS A 24 2.63 5.96 -6.95
C HIS A 24 3.96 5.47 -6.36
N ARG A 25 3.93 4.92 -5.14
CA ARG A 25 5.12 4.32 -4.51
C ARG A 25 5.65 3.12 -5.29
N LEU A 26 4.74 2.27 -5.77
CA LEU A 26 5.09 1.12 -6.62
C LEU A 26 5.74 1.57 -7.93
N TRP A 27 5.24 2.66 -8.54
CA TRP A 27 5.81 3.24 -9.74
C TRP A 27 7.26 3.72 -9.51
N ASN A 28 7.50 4.48 -8.44
CA ASN A 28 8.85 4.92 -8.06
C ASN A 28 9.79 3.74 -7.79
N LEU A 29 9.32 2.74 -7.04
CA LEU A 29 10.09 1.55 -6.73
C LEU A 29 10.46 0.75 -7.99
N ASN A 30 9.55 0.65 -8.97
CA ASN A 30 9.82 -0.05 -10.22
C ASN A 30 11.04 0.53 -10.97
N ASP A 31 11.16 1.85 -11.00
CA ASP A 31 12.29 2.51 -11.63
C ASP A 31 13.62 2.26 -10.87
N GLU A 32 13.57 2.29 -9.54
CA GLU A 32 14.73 1.97 -8.70
C GLU A 32 15.16 0.51 -8.86
N VAL A 33 14.22 -0.42 -8.86
CA VAL A 33 14.48 -1.85 -9.04
C VAL A 33 15.09 -2.11 -10.43
N LYS A 34 14.49 -1.57 -11.48
CA LYS A 34 15.04 -1.67 -12.86
C LYS A 34 16.48 -1.18 -12.95
N LYS A 35 16.76 -0.01 -12.31
CA LYS A 35 18.12 0.53 -12.27
C LYS A 35 19.09 -0.43 -11.59
N MET A 36 18.72 -0.97 -10.41
CA MET A 36 19.58 -1.90 -9.68
C MET A 36 19.82 -3.20 -10.45
N PHE A 37 18.81 -3.73 -11.15
CA PHE A 37 18.98 -4.90 -12.00
C PHE A 37 19.92 -4.63 -13.21
N ASN A 38 19.79 -3.46 -13.85
CA ASN A 38 20.67 -3.06 -14.95
C ASN A 38 22.13 -2.89 -14.51
N GLU A 39 22.35 -2.49 -13.25
CA GLU A 39 23.67 -2.37 -12.61
C GLU A 39 24.16 -3.71 -12.01
N PHE A 40 23.43 -4.81 -12.19
CA PHE A 40 23.70 -6.12 -11.55
C PHE A 40 23.80 -6.07 -10.03
N ASN A 41 23.18 -5.08 -9.40
CA ASN A 41 23.17 -4.89 -7.94
C ASN A 41 21.95 -5.58 -7.30
N PHE A 42 21.87 -6.90 -7.40
CA PHE A 42 20.73 -7.70 -6.93
C PHE A 42 20.52 -7.59 -5.40
N SER A 43 21.61 -7.50 -4.63
CA SER A 43 21.52 -7.34 -3.18
C SER A 43 20.81 -6.04 -2.80
N LYS A 44 21.11 -4.95 -3.47
CA LYS A 44 20.45 -3.66 -3.26
C LYS A 44 19.01 -3.70 -3.74
N ALA A 45 18.73 -4.30 -4.89
CA ALA A 45 17.38 -4.52 -5.39
C ALA A 45 16.52 -5.24 -4.35
N PHE A 46 17.03 -6.36 -3.81
CA PHE A 46 16.32 -7.12 -2.78
C PHE A 46 16.05 -6.30 -1.52
N GLN A 47 17.03 -5.51 -1.04
CA GLN A 47 16.87 -4.67 0.14
C GLN A 47 15.78 -3.61 -0.03
N ILE A 48 15.72 -2.91 -1.18
CA ILE A 48 14.71 -1.89 -1.40
C ILE A 48 13.30 -2.51 -1.53
N ILE A 49 13.17 -3.67 -2.19
CA ILE A 49 11.92 -4.43 -2.26
C ILE A 49 11.48 -4.87 -0.85
N LEU A 50 12.39 -5.43 -0.06
CA LEU A 50 12.09 -5.88 1.31
C LEU A 50 11.67 -4.72 2.22
N ASN A 51 12.34 -3.58 2.12
CA ASN A 51 11.97 -2.37 2.86
C ASN A 51 10.56 -1.89 2.49
N PHE A 52 10.24 -1.86 1.20
CA PHE A 52 8.89 -1.52 0.73
C PHE A 52 7.84 -2.48 1.31
N CYS A 53 8.09 -3.79 1.25
CA CYS A 53 7.17 -4.79 1.79
C CYS A 53 6.96 -4.64 3.30
N ASN A 54 8.02 -4.38 4.07
CA ASN A 54 7.94 -4.32 5.52
C ASN A 54 7.36 -2.99 6.02
N ILE A 55 7.80 -1.87 5.48
CA ILE A 55 7.47 -0.53 5.99
C ILE A 55 6.20 -0.01 5.32
N GLU A 56 6.16 0.01 3.98
CA GLU A 56 5.06 0.66 3.26
C GLU A 56 3.85 -0.26 3.11
N LEU A 57 4.06 -1.56 2.93
CA LEU A 57 2.94 -2.50 2.79
C LEU A 57 2.48 -3.05 4.15
N SER A 58 3.36 -3.73 4.88
CA SER A 58 2.97 -4.43 6.11
C SER A 58 2.63 -3.48 7.24
N ALA A 59 3.56 -2.57 7.60
CA ALA A 59 3.40 -1.67 8.75
C ALA A 59 2.50 -0.45 8.47
N PHE A 60 2.15 -0.17 7.21
CA PHE A 60 1.32 0.96 6.86
C PHE A 60 0.06 0.55 6.10
N PHE A 61 0.16 0.18 4.82
CA PHE A 61 -1.02 -0.06 3.98
C PHE A 61 -1.94 -1.17 4.49
N PHE A 62 -1.39 -2.34 4.76
CA PHE A 62 -2.19 -3.47 5.23
C PHE A 62 -2.65 -3.30 6.68
N ASP A 63 -1.90 -2.60 7.51
CA ASP A 63 -2.33 -2.27 8.87
C ASP A 63 -3.57 -1.36 8.86
N ILE A 64 -3.62 -0.37 7.97
CA ILE A 64 -4.79 0.48 7.76
C ILE A 64 -5.97 -0.31 7.16
N ARG A 65 -5.73 -1.15 6.16
CA ARG A 65 -6.79 -1.85 5.40
C ARG A 65 -7.29 -3.15 6.02
N LYS A 66 -6.63 -3.66 7.06
CA LYS A 66 -7.00 -4.95 7.67
C LYS A 66 -8.46 -4.98 8.12
N ASP A 67 -8.93 -3.93 8.80
CA ASP A 67 -10.27 -3.91 9.36
C ASP A 67 -11.33 -3.89 8.25
N SER A 68 -11.15 -3.08 7.21
CA SER A 68 -12.06 -3.07 6.06
C SER A 68 -12.05 -4.40 5.31
N LEU A 69 -10.90 -5.05 5.15
CA LEU A 69 -10.79 -6.35 4.49
C LEU A 69 -11.54 -7.48 5.22
N TYR A 70 -11.61 -7.41 6.56
CA TYR A 70 -12.25 -8.46 7.37
C TYR A 70 -13.70 -8.13 7.76
N CYS A 71 -14.04 -6.86 7.91
CA CYS A 71 -15.33 -6.43 8.46
C CYS A 71 -16.30 -5.92 7.41
N ASP A 72 -15.81 -5.34 6.29
CA ASP A 72 -16.67 -4.76 5.28
C ASP A 72 -17.26 -5.81 4.34
N SER A 73 -18.34 -5.43 3.66
CA SER A 73 -18.93 -6.24 2.60
C SER A 73 -17.91 -6.54 1.50
N SER A 74 -17.86 -7.79 1.04
CA SER A 74 -16.97 -8.24 -0.05
C SER A 74 -17.19 -7.48 -1.38
N ASN A 75 -18.29 -6.75 -1.53
CA ASN A 75 -18.59 -5.91 -2.69
C ASN A 75 -18.38 -4.42 -2.44
N SER A 76 -17.89 -4.01 -1.25
CA SER A 76 -17.59 -2.60 -0.98
C SER A 76 -16.47 -2.09 -1.89
N LEU A 77 -16.47 -0.79 -2.14
CA LEU A 77 -15.40 -0.13 -2.91
C LEU A 77 -14.05 -0.30 -2.20
N SER A 78 -14.02 -0.14 -0.87
CA SER A 78 -12.80 -0.28 -0.06
C SER A 78 -12.17 -1.65 -0.24
N VAL A 79 -12.95 -2.74 -0.07
CA VAL A 79 -12.45 -4.12 -0.22
C VAL A 79 -11.97 -4.40 -1.64
N ASN A 80 -12.74 -4.00 -2.67
CA ASN A 80 -12.35 -4.24 -4.05
C ASN A 80 -11.14 -3.40 -4.46
N SER A 81 -11.03 -2.16 -3.98
CA SER A 81 -9.83 -1.31 -4.20
C SER A 81 -8.60 -1.93 -3.57
N THR A 82 -8.68 -2.34 -2.31
CA THR A 82 -7.55 -3.01 -1.62
C THR A 82 -7.13 -4.30 -2.33
N LYS A 83 -8.09 -5.15 -2.73
CA LYS A 83 -7.78 -6.38 -3.48
C LYS A 83 -7.21 -6.10 -4.88
N THR A 84 -7.62 -5.01 -5.51
CA THR A 84 -7.02 -4.54 -6.77
C THR A 84 -5.55 -4.19 -6.55
N ILE A 85 -5.23 -3.42 -5.49
CA ILE A 85 -3.84 -3.10 -5.16
C ILE A 85 -3.04 -4.35 -4.83
N MET A 86 -3.58 -5.28 -4.03
CA MET A 86 -2.91 -6.55 -3.72
C MET A 86 -2.57 -7.35 -4.99
N SER A 87 -3.48 -7.39 -5.98
CA SER A 87 -3.24 -8.02 -7.27
C SER A 87 -2.07 -7.38 -8.02
N LEU A 88 -2.08 -6.05 -8.13
CA LEU A 88 -1.03 -5.29 -8.83
C LEU A 88 0.32 -5.40 -8.12
N LEU A 89 0.34 -5.35 -6.79
CA LEU A 89 1.54 -5.57 -5.99
C LEU A 89 2.11 -6.96 -6.21
N PHE A 90 1.27 -8.00 -6.13
CA PHE A 90 1.70 -9.38 -6.35
C PHE A 90 2.33 -9.55 -7.72
N GLU A 91 1.67 -9.10 -8.78
CA GLU A 91 2.16 -9.20 -10.15
C GLU A 91 3.55 -8.56 -10.35
N ASN A 92 3.83 -7.43 -9.68
CA ASN A 92 5.12 -6.76 -9.76
C ASN A 92 6.18 -7.42 -8.87
N LEU A 93 5.82 -7.77 -7.64
CA LEU A 93 6.75 -8.44 -6.71
C LEU A 93 7.23 -9.79 -7.25
N ILE A 94 6.34 -10.58 -7.88
CA ILE A 94 6.71 -11.84 -8.53
C ILE A 94 7.76 -11.62 -9.62
N ARG A 95 7.59 -10.62 -10.49
CA ARG A 95 8.55 -10.31 -11.56
C ARG A 95 9.91 -9.90 -11.02
N TRP A 96 9.94 -9.08 -9.96
CA TRP A 96 11.19 -8.61 -9.39
C TRP A 96 11.92 -9.67 -8.58
N LEU A 97 11.17 -10.54 -7.90
CA LEU A 97 11.75 -11.55 -7.01
C LEU A 97 12.05 -12.88 -7.71
N SER A 98 11.45 -13.18 -8.87
CA SER A 98 11.66 -14.44 -9.56
C SER A 98 13.14 -14.75 -9.89
N PRO A 99 14.01 -13.79 -10.23
CA PRO A 99 15.43 -14.09 -10.44
C PRO A 99 16.22 -14.23 -9.12
N ILE A 100 15.65 -13.86 -7.97
CA ILE A 100 16.32 -13.87 -6.66
C ILE A 100 15.90 -15.08 -5.83
N ILE A 101 14.59 -15.38 -5.79
CA ILE A 101 14.01 -16.49 -5.03
C ILE A 101 13.11 -17.35 -5.95
N PRO A 102 13.67 -18.02 -6.95
CA PRO A 102 12.94 -18.62 -8.07
C PRO A 102 11.89 -19.66 -7.66
N PHE A 103 12.18 -20.51 -6.69
CA PHE A 103 11.27 -21.58 -6.27
C PHE A 103 10.04 -21.02 -5.53
N THR A 104 10.26 -20.11 -4.59
CA THR A 104 9.16 -19.48 -3.82
C THR A 104 8.24 -18.67 -4.71
N THR A 105 8.80 -17.93 -5.67
CA THR A 105 8.00 -17.14 -6.61
C THR A 105 7.22 -18.00 -7.58
N GLU A 106 7.78 -19.11 -8.03
CA GLU A 106 7.07 -20.06 -8.89
C GLU A 106 5.91 -20.74 -8.16
N GLU A 107 6.12 -21.19 -6.92
CA GLU A 107 5.06 -21.76 -6.10
C GLU A 107 3.92 -20.74 -5.88
N ALA A 108 4.27 -19.52 -5.50
CA ALA A 108 3.29 -18.45 -5.32
C ALA A 108 2.55 -18.11 -6.63
N TRP A 109 3.24 -18.14 -7.78
CA TRP A 109 2.65 -17.91 -9.09
C TRP A 109 1.65 -18.98 -9.49
N GLN A 110 1.96 -20.26 -9.27
CA GLN A 110 1.07 -21.36 -9.60
C GLN A 110 -0.21 -21.28 -8.75
N LEU A 111 -0.11 -21.03 -7.44
CA LEU A 111 -1.27 -20.81 -6.57
C LEU A 111 -2.11 -19.60 -7.00
N TRP A 112 -1.46 -18.52 -7.42
CA TRP A 112 -2.15 -17.34 -7.95
C TRP A 112 -2.95 -17.65 -9.21
N LYS A 113 -2.37 -18.42 -10.15
CA LYS A 113 -3.05 -18.81 -11.40
C LYS A 113 -4.29 -19.66 -11.14
N GLU A 114 -4.22 -20.61 -10.20
CA GLU A 114 -5.36 -21.44 -9.81
C GLU A 114 -6.54 -20.61 -9.28
N GLU A 115 -6.25 -19.55 -8.52
CA GLU A 115 -7.26 -18.66 -7.93
C GLU A 115 -7.87 -17.68 -8.94
N ILE A 116 -7.05 -17.10 -9.82
CA ILE A 116 -7.44 -15.96 -10.68
C ILE A 116 -7.86 -16.43 -12.08
N ASP A 117 -7.30 -17.54 -12.58
CA ASP A 117 -7.61 -18.15 -13.90
C ASP A 117 -7.63 -17.11 -15.05
N ASP A 118 -6.53 -16.38 -15.19
CA ASP A 118 -6.40 -15.31 -16.19
C ASP A 118 -5.80 -15.78 -17.54
N GLY A 119 -5.51 -17.07 -17.69
CA GLY A 119 -4.84 -17.64 -18.87
C GLY A 119 -3.40 -17.18 -19.03
N GLY A 120 -2.79 -16.60 -17.98
CA GLY A 120 -1.46 -16.01 -18.00
C GLY A 120 -0.31 -16.98 -18.26
N ALA A 121 0.94 -16.50 -18.16
CA ALA A 121 2.15 -17.28 -18.41
C ALA A 121 2.18 -18.58 -17.59
N LEU A 122 2.66 -19.66 -18.20
CA LEU A 122 2.76 -20.98 -17.55
C LEU A 122 3.66 -20.96 -16.31
N SER A 123 4.67 -20.10 -16.29
CA SER A 123 5.61 -19.92 -15.19
C SER A 123 5.91 -18.43 -14.99
N CYS A 124 6.19 -18.04 -13.75
CA CYS A 124 6.60 -16.67 -13.44
C CYS A 124 7.92 -16.27 -14.13
N HIS A 125 8.77 -17.24 -14.48
CA HIS A 125 10.03 -17.01 -15.18
C HIS A 125 9.85 -16.63 -16.67
N LEU A 126 8.65 -16.75 -17.21
CA LEU A 126 8.29 -16.29 -18.55
C LEU A 126 7.73 -14.86 -18.54
N LEU A 127 7.56 -14.27 -17.36
CA LEU A 127 7.08 -12.91 -17.22
C LEU A 127 8.18 -11.91 -17.55
N THR A 128 7.85 -10.92 -18.37
CA THR A 128 8.73 -9.78 -18.64
C THR A 128 8.43 -8.62 -17.71
N ASN A 129 9.42 -7.77 -17.47
CA ASN A 129 9.19 -6.52 -16.76
C ASN A 129 8.22 -5.64 -17.56
N GLN A 130 7.18 -5.17 -16.89
CA GLN A 130 6.18 -4.28 -17.49
C GLN A 130 6.53 -2.82 -17.21
N GLU A 131 6.18 -1.97 -18.16
CA GLU A 131 6.09 -0.54 -17.87
C GLU A 131 4.78 -0.28 -17.12
N LEU A 132 4.90 0.42 -15.99
CA LEU A 132 3.74 0.79 -15.22
C LEU A 132 3.06 2.03 -15.85
N PRO A 133 1.74 2.15 -15.70
CA PRO A 133 0.99 3.28 -16.24
C PRO A 133 1.54 4.63 -15.75
N SER A 134 1.79 5.55 -16.67
CA SER A 134 2.39 6.85 -16.35
C SER A 134 1.51 7.74 -15.45
N ASN A 135 0.20 7.51 -15.46
CA ASN A 135 -0.75 8.19 -14.56
C ASN A 135 -0.61 7.80 -13.08
N TRP A 136 0.18 6.76 -12.75
CA TRP A 136 0.53 6.44 -11.37
C TRP A 136 1.61 7.38 -10.81
N ASN A 137 2.36 8.05 -11.69
CA ASN A 137 3.36 9.05 -11.27
C ASN A 137 2.69 10.41 -10.99
N ASP A 138 2.22 10.60 -9.78
CA ASP A 138 1.59 11.85 -9.33
C ASP A 138 2.40 12.53 -8.23
N LYS A 139 3.20 13.54 -8.63
CA LYS A 139 4.02 14.33 -7.69
C LYS A 139 3.20 15.21 -6.74
N LYS A 140 1.98 15.59 -7.13
CA LYS A 140 1.09 16.34 -6.24
C LYS A 140 0.57 15.44 -5.13
N LEU A 141 0.16 14.23 -5.49
CA LEU A 141 -0.23 13.19 -4.55
C LEU A 141 0.91 12.89 -3.57
N GLU A 142 2.14 12.69 -4.06
CA GLU A 142 3.33 12.48 -3.23
C GLU A 142 3.53 13.61 -2.20
N THR A 143 3.43 14.87 -2.65
CA THR A 143 3.59 16.04 -1.78
C THR A 143 2.51 16.10 -0.69
N ASN A 144 1.26 15.80 -1.04
CA ASN A 144 0.16 15.76 -0.08
C ASN A 144 0.36 14.63 0.94
N TRP A 145 0.71 13.43 0.47
CA TRP A 145 0.93 12.28 1.34
C TRP A 145 2.12 12.45 2.27
N LYS A 146 3.16 13.17 1.86
CA LYS A 146 4.26 13.51 2.78
C LYS A 146 3.73 14.25 4.02
N GLN A 147 2.82 15.21 3.84
CA GLN A 147 2.23 15.94 4.97
C GLN A 147 1.28 15.07 5.80
N ILE A 148 0.50 14.18 5.17
CA ILE A 148 -0.36 13.22 5.87
C ILE A 148 0.50 12.27 6.73
N LEU A 149 1.62 11.78 6.20
CA LEU A 149 2.53 10.93 6.93
C LEU A 149 3.20 11.66 8.10
N GLU A 150 3.58 12.93 7.93
CA GLU A 150 4.09 13.77 9.03
C GLU A 150 3.06 13.93 10.17
N LEU A 151 1.76 14.08 9.83
CA LEU A 151 0.69 14.10 10.83
C LEU A 151 0.55 12.74 11.54
N ARG A 152 0.63 11.63 10.80
CA ARG A 152 0.60 10.28 11.37
C ARG A 152 1.79 10.05 12.31
N ASP A 153 3.00 10.43 11.91
CA ASP A 153 4.20 10.28 12.73
C ASP A 153 4.10 11.09 14.02
N ALA A 154 3.59 12.31 13.95
CA ALA A 154 3.33 13.13 15.13
C ALA A 154 2.31 12.47 16.07
N PHE A 155 1.20 11.95 15.52
CA PHE A 155 0.21 11.21 16.29
C PHE A 155 0.82 9.98 16.97
N LEU A 156 1.53 9.14 16.24
CA LEU A 156 2.15 7.92 16.78
C LEU A 156 3.15 8.23 17.90
N PHE A 157 3.92 9.32 17.77
CA PHE A 157 4.83 9.77 18.81
C PHE A 157 4.11 10.16 20.11
N PHE A 158 3.01 10.91 20.00
CA PHE A 158 2.22 11.28 21.19
C PHE A 158 1.47 10.08 21.77
N HIS A 159 0.90 9.24 20.93
CA HIS A 159 0.25 7.99 21.34
C HIS A 159 1.21 7.10 22.14
N GLU A 160 2.45 6.91 21.68
CA GLU A 160 3.45 6.11 22.38
C GLU A 160 3.79 6.70 23.76
N LYS A 161 3.88 8.03 23.89
CA LYS A 161 4.06 8.69 25.20
C LYS A 161 2.89 8.43 26.14
N MET A 162 1.65 8.52 25.65
CA MET A 162 0.46 8.28 26.46
C MET A 162 0.35 6.81 26.87
N ARG A 163 0.72 5.89 25.99
CA ARG A 163 0.77 4.45 26.27
C ARG A 163 1.81 4.13 27.35
N ASN A 164 3.01 4.70 27.26
CA ASN A 164 4.09 4.51 28.25
C ASN A 164 3.71 5.10 29.61
N ALA A 165 2.94 6.19 29.63
CA ALA A 165 2.36 6.77 30.84
C ALA A 165 1.13 5.99 31.37
N LYS A 166 0.71 4.90 30.68
CA LYS A 166 -0.46 4.07 31.00
C LYS A 166 -1.80 4.83 31.00
N HIS A 167 -1.89 5.93 30.26
CA HIS A 167 -3.17 6.66 30.12
C HIS A 167 -4.10 6.00 29.08
N ILE A 168 -3.54 5.38 28.06
CA ILE A 168 -4.24 4.64 27.00
C ILE A 168 -3.54 3.33 26.73
N LYS A 169 -4.29 2.34 26.21
CA LYS A 169 -3.76 1.02 25.86
C LYS A 169 -3.64 0.85 24.34
N SER A 170 -4.56 1.42 23.59
CA SER A 170 -4.71 1.28 22.15
C SER A 170 -4.97 2.62 21.49
N THR A 171 -4.62 2.77 20.21
CA THR A 171 -4.99 3.93 19.39
C THR A 171 -6.49 4.11 19.28
N MET A 172 -7.26 3.01 19.32
CA MET A 172 -8.73 3.02 19.31
C MET A 172 -9.37 3.66 20.54
N GLU A 173 -8.62 3.89 21.63
CA GLU A 173 -9.09 4.61 22.84
C GLU A 173 -8.85 6.12 22.74
N ALA A 174 -8.22 6.60 21.65
CA ALA A 174 -7.83 7.99 21.49
C ALA A 174 -8.87 8.79 20.70
N ASP A 175 -9.29 9.91 21.24
CA ASP A 175 -9.94 11.01 20.51
C ASP A 175 -8.87 12.03 20.13
N VAL A 176 -8.71 12.28 18.83
CA VAL A 176 -7.62 13.11 18.30
C VAL A 176 -8.16 14.45 17.82
N TYR A 177 -7.55 15.52 18.27
CA TYR A 177 -7.89 16.88 17.85
C TYR A 177 -6.69 17.55 17.18
N PHE A 178 -6.83 17.87 15.88
CA PHE A 178 -5.83 18.63 15.16
C PHE A 178 -6.20 20.11 15.06
N PHE A 179 -5.27 20.98 15.42
CA PHE A 179 -5.41 22.41 15.25
C PHE A 179 -4.41 22.92 14.21
N PHE A 180 -4.90 23.21 13.01
CA PHE A 180 -4.07 23.70 11.92
C PHE A 180 -3.99 25.22 11.92
N LYS A 181 -2.76 25.77 11.89
CA LYS A 181 -2.54 27.19 11.67
C LYS A 181 -2.72 27.61 10.21
N GLU A 182 -2.44 26.68 9.29
CA GLU A 182 -2.49 26.90 7.85
C GLU A 182 -3.70 26.20 7.21
N LYS A 183 -4.48 26.96 6.44
CA LYS A 183 -5.63 26.43 5.69
C LYS A 183 -5.24 25.33 4.71
N LYS A 184 -4.01 25.37 4.16
CA LYS A 184 -3.49 24.37 3.23
C LYS A 184 -3.37 23.00 3.87
N LEU A 185 -2.85 22.93 5.10
CA LEU A 185 -2.72 21.65 5.85
C LEU A 185 -4.09 21.06 6.18
N LYS A 186 -5.05 21.90 6.57
CA LYS A 186 -6.42 21.46 6.77
C LYS A 186 -7.02 20.85 5.51
N HIS A 187 -6.89 21.54 4.36
CA HIS A 187 -7.38 21.01 3.08
C HIS A 187 -6.75 19.66 2.69
N ILE A 188 -5.46 19.45 2.98
CA ILE A 188 -4.78 18.18 2.72
C ILE A 188 -5.29 17.09 3.68
N ALA A 189 -5.51 17.42 4.94
CA ALA A 189 -6.10 16.50 5.92
C ALA A 189 -7.52 16.05 5.51
N ASP A 190 -8.30 16.94 4.88
CA ASP A 190 -9.64 16.66 4.38
C ASP A 190 -9.68 15.74 3.13
N LEU A 191 -8.53 15.45 2.49
CA LEU A 191 -8.46 14.56 1.32
C LEU A 191 -8.62 13.08 1.68
N VAL A 192 -8.41 12.72 2.93
CA VAL A 192 -8.42 11.33 3.44
C VAL A 192 -9.24 11.24 4.71
N ASP A 193 -9.75 10.06 5.02
CA ASP A 193 -10.26 9.77 6.35
C ASP A 193 -9.09 9.59 7.33
N LEU A 194 -8.79 10.64 8.11
CA LEU A 194 -7.70 10.60 9.08
C LEU A 194 -7.95 9.57 10.18
N SER A 195 -9.18 9.26 10.55
CA SER A 195 -9.47 8.25 11.57
C SER A 195 -9.02 6.87 11.09
N GLU A 196 -9.23 6.57 9.82
CA GLU A 196 -8.75 5.35 9.18
C GLU A 196 -7.21 5.33 9.08
N ILE A 197 -6.59 6.43 8.62
CA ILE A 197 -5.13 6.52 8.47
C ILE A 197 -4.40 6.42 9.81
N LEU A 198 -4.96 6.95 10.88
CA LEU A 198 -4.39 6.92 12.23
C LEU A 198 -4.80 5.66 13.01
N ILE A 199 -5.79 4.92 12.51
CA ILE A 199 -6.39 3.75 13.19
C ILE A 199 -6.88 4.16 14.60
N CYS A 200 -7.71 5.20 14.68
CA CYS A 200 -8.27 5.69 15.92
C CYS A 200 -9.78 5.91 15.81
N SER A 201 -10.48 6.03 16.96
CA SER A 201 -11.95 6.09 16.99
C SER A 201 -12.49 7.37 16.40
N ASN A 202 -11.90 8.51 16.73
CA ASN A 202 -12.38 9.82 16.29
C ASN A 202 -11.23 10.78 15.97
N VAL A 203 -11.39 11.54 14.88
CA VAL A 203 -10.53 12.67 14.56
C VAL A 203 -11.40 13.91 14.36
N SER A 204 -11.04 15.00 14.99
CA SER A 204 -11.65 16.33 14.82
C SER A 204 -10.59 17.33 14.31
N ILE A 205 -10.98 18.18 13.35
CA ILE A 205 -10.11 19.15 12.68
C ILE A 205 -10.64 20.57 12.88
#